data_f46c454efe287d54315d9e35bffc6704
#
_entry.id   f46c454efe287d54315d9e35bffc6704
#
_cell.length_a   1.000
_cell.length_b   1.000
_cell.length_c   1.000
_cell.angle_alpha   90.00
_cell.angle_beta   90.00
_cell.angle_gamma   90.00
#
_symmetry.space_group_name_H-M   'P 1'
#
loop_
_entity.id
_entity.type
_entity.pdbx_description
1 polymer ?
#
loop_
_entity_poly.entity_id
_entity_poly.type
_entity_poly.pdbx_seq_one_letter_code
_entity_poly.pdbx_strand_id
1 'polypeptide(L)'
;MFMRAKGSKCVEFGMRRAQGPNGAMIASKYSYLGGFVGTSNVYGGYLNGIPALGTVAHSFIMSFEKEEDIANSRTVDGTDLLEQSLKYRKDLGWEDTNLGELYAFISFAYSYPT
;
A
#
# COMPACT_ATOMS: atom_id res chain seq x y z
N MET A 1 -16.85 -8.54 15.20
CA MET A 1 -15.85 -7.47 14.92
C MET A 1 -16.49 -6.29 14.20
N PHE A 2 -17.14 -6.46 13.06
CA PHE A 2 -17.76 -5.39 12.28
C PHE A 2 -18.72 -4.49 13.09
N MET A 3 -19.64 -5.08 13.86
CA MET A 3 -20.56 -4.31 14.72
C MET A 3 -19.83 -3.43 15.77
N ARG A 4 -18.61 -3.81 16.17
CA ARG A 4 -17.80 -3.02 17.12
C ARG A 4 -17.00 -1.91 16.42
N ALA A 5 -16.86 -1.96 15.11
CA ALA A 5 -16.14 -0.96 14.31
C ALA A 5 -16.90 0.38 14.18
N LYS A 6 -18.17 0.44 14.60
CA LYS A 6 -18.98 1.67 14.68
C LYS A 6 -18.92 2.52 13.38
N GLY A 7 -19.08 1.89 12.23
CA GLY A 7 -19.07 2.58 10.93
C GLY A 7 -17.69 2.72 10.29
N SER A 8 -16.61 2.31 10.95
CA SER A 8 -15.28 2.26 10.32
C SER A 8 -15.21 1.16 9.26
N LYS A 9 -14.49 1.42 8.17
CA LYS A 9 -14.23 0.40 7.15
C LYS A 9 -13.27 -0.66 7.68
N CYS A 10 -13.69 -1.92 7.63
CA CYS A 10 -12.86 -3.07 8.00
C CYS A 10 -12.37 -3.79 6.75
N VAL A 11 -11.09 -4.15 6.70
CA VAL A 11 -10.47 -4.93 5.62
C VAL A 11 -9.86 -6.20 6.21
N GLU A 12 -9.99 -7.32 5.50
CA GLU A 12 -9.42 -8.61 5.92
C GLU A 12 -7.95 -8.70 5.46
N PHE A 13 -7.01 -8.91 6.40
CA PHE A 13 -5.56 -9.00 6.18
C PHE A 13 -4.93 -10.25 6.78
N GLY A 14 -5.72 -11.29 7.05
CA GLY A 14 -5.31 -12.46 7.82
C GLY A 14 -4.71 -13.62 7.01
N MET A 15 -4.61 -13.54 5.68
CA MET A 15 -4.24 -14.65 4.82
C MET A 15 -2.98 -15.41 5.31
N ARG A 16 -1.91 -14.70 5.62
CA ARG A 16 -0.63 -15.32 6.06
C ARG A 16 -0.67 -15.96 7.45
N ARG A 17 -1.77 -15.79 8.19
CA ARG A 17 -1.98 -16.34 9.54
C ARG A 17 -3.16 -17.32 9.59
N ALA A 18 -3.75 -17.64 8.45
CA ALA A 18 -4.85 -18.60 8.36
C ALA A 18 -4.33 -20.04 8.36
N GLN A 19 -5.23 -20.99 8.62
CA GLN A 19 -4.95 -22.43 8.60
C GLN A 19 -4.91 -22.93 7.14
N GLY A 20 -3.85 -22.57 6.44
CA GLY A 20 -3.61 -22.94 5.04
C GLY A 20 -4.43 -22.15 4.02
N PRO A 21 -4.22 -22.39 2.73
CA PRO A 21 -4.85 -21.65 1.65
C PRO A 21 -6.38 -21.66 1.70
N ASN A 22 -6.97 -22.82 1.95
CA ASN A 22 -8.43 -22.95 2.03
C ASN A 22 -9.02 -22.16 3.19
N GLY A 23 -8.34 -22.17 4.36
CA GLY A 23 -8.74 -21.35 5.51
C GLY A 23 -8.69 -19.85 5.18
N ALA A 24 -7.66 -19.40 4.46
CA ALA A 24 -7.53 -18.03 4.01
C ALA A 24 -8.66 -17.62 3.04
N MET A 25 -9.01 -18.48 2.07
CA MET A 25 -10.09 -18.23 1.12
C MET A 25 -11.44 -18.12 1.82
N ILE A 26 -11.71 -19.02 2.76
CA ILE A 26 -12.93 -19.04 3.55
C ILE A 26 -13.00 -17.77 4.43
N ALA A 27 -11.91 -17.42 5.10
CA ALA A 27 -11.84 -16.23 5.95
C ALA A 27 -12.13 -14.94 5.16
N SER A 28 -11.53 -14.78 3.97
CA SER A 28 -11.79 -13.63 3.09
C SER A 28 -13.27 -13.53 2.72
N LYS A 29 -13.88 -14.63 2.31
CA LYS A 29 -15.28 -14.69 1.92
C LYS A 29 -16.24 -14.36 3.06
N TYR A 30 -16.05 -15.00 4.21
CA TYR A 30 -16.95 -14.77 5.35
C TYR A 30 -16.75 -13.43 6.03
N SER A 31 -15.53 -12.89 6.01
CA SER A 31 -15.29 -11.50 6.47
C SER A 31 -16.07 -10.50 5.62
N TYR A 32 -16.08 -10.67 4.30
CA TYR A 32 -16.84 -9.82 3.40
C TYR A 32 -18.35 -9.94 3.61
N LEU A 33 -18.88 -11.17 3.74
CA LEU A 33 -20.28 -11.40 4.10
C LEU A 33 -20.65 -10.81 5.46
N GLY A 34 -19.68 -10.77 6.41
CA GLY A 34 -19.83 -10.15 7.73
C GLY A 34 -19.72 -8.62 7.72
N GLY A 35 -19.60 -7.98 6.54
CA GLY A 35 -19.60 -6.53 6.39
C GLY A 35 -18.22 -5.87 6.23
N PHE A 36 -17.15 -6.64 6.02
CA PHE A 36 -15.86 -6.08 5.65
C PHE A 36 -15.92 -5.56 4.21
N VAL A 37 -15.20 -4.49 3.91
CA VAL A 37 -15.27 -3.81 2.61
C VAL A 37 -14.32 -4.42 1.56
N GLY A 38 -13.41 -5.30 1.96
CA GLY A 38 -12.46 -5.94 1.05
C GLY A 38 -11.48 -6.85 1.77
N THR A 39 -10.57 -7.44 1.01
CA THR A 39 -9.51 -8.33 1.49
C THR A 39 -8.17 -8.05 0.84
N SER A 40 -7.08 -8.29 1.54
CA SER A 40 -5.72 -8.30 0.96
C SER A 40 -5.38 -9.60 0.22
N ASN A 41 -6.24 -10.61 0.29
CA ASN A 41 -6.12 -11.86 -0.45
C ASN A 41 -6.58 -11.64 -1.90
N VAL A 42 -5.66 -11.27 -2.79
CA VAL A 42 -5.95 -10.95 -4.20
C VAL A 42 -6.67 -12.09 -4.90
N TYR A 43 -6.22 -13.34 -4.71
CA TYR A 43 -6.85 -14.50 -5.33
C TYR A 43 -8.25 -14.77 -4.76
N GLY A 44 -8.42 -14.62 -3.45
CA GLY A 44 -9.74 -14.70 -2.80
C GLY A 44 -10.70 -13.61 -3.28
N GLY A 45 -10.18 -12.41 -3.47
CA GLY A 45 -10.91 -11.29 -4.05
C GLY A 45 -11.38 -11.60 -5.47
N TYR A 46 -10.47 -12.05 -6.32
CA TYR A 46 -10.78 -12.42 -7.71
C TYR A 46 -11.86 -13.50 -7.81
N LEU A 47 -11.72 -14.61 -7.08
CA LEU A 47 -12.66 -15.74 -7.15
C LEU A 47 -14.07 -15.40 -6.60
N ASN A 48 -14.17 -14.52 -5.62
CA ASN A 48 -15.42 -14.23 -4.93
C ASN A 48 -16.01 -12.85 -5.26
N GLY A 49 -15.41 -12.09 -6.20
CA GLY A 49 -15.85 -10.74 -6.54
C GLY A 49 -15.73 -9.74 -5.37
N ILE A 50 -14.74 -9.95 -4.47
CA ILE A 50 -14.49 -9.09 -3.32
C ILE A 50 -13.42 -8.05 -3.67
N PRO A 51 -13.59 -6.77 -3.35
CA PRO A 51 -12.57 -5.77 -3.60
C PRO A 51 -11.22 -6.15 -2.98
N ALA A 52 -10.17 -6.19 -3.82
CA ALA A 52 -8.81 -6.40 -3.34
C ALA A 52 -8.26 -5.05 -2.86
N LEU A 53 -7.93 -4.98 -1.57
CA LEU A 53 -7.41 -3.78 -0.92
C LEU A 53 -6.10 -4.12 -0.20
N GLY A 54 -5.17 -3.18 -0.22
CA GLY A 54 -3.86 -3.39 0.39
C GLY A 54 -3.26 -2.09 0.90
N THR A 55 -2.06 -2.23 1.42
CA THR A 55 -1.19 -1.13 1.84
C THR A 55 0.17 -1.31 1.19
N VAL A 56 0.96 -0.25 1.15
CA VAL A 56 2.36 -0.34 0.73
C VAL A 56 3.11 -1.25 1.72
N ALA A 57 3.77 -2.27 1.20
CA ALA A 57 4.50 -3.23 2.02
C ALA A 57 5.91 -2.72 2.35
N HIS A 58 6.45 -3.10 3.52
CA HIS A 58 7.85 -2.81 3.88
C HIS A 58 8.83 -3.36 2.84
N SER A 59 8.55 -4.52 2.23
CA SER A 59 9.38 -5.07 1.17
C SER A 59 9.47 -4.17 -0.07
N PHE A 60 8.41 -3.45 -0.40
CA PHE A 60 8.45 -2.43 -1.46
C PHE A 60 9.35 -1.27 -1.05
N ILE A 61 9.16 -0.71 0.15
CA ILE A 61 9.98 0.39 0.66
C ILE A 61 11.47 -0.01 0.69
N MET A 62 11.77 -1.19 1.19
CA MET A 62 13.15 -1.70 1.34
C MET A 62 13.82 -2.11 0.02
N SER A 63 13.10 -2.12 -1.09
CA SER A 63 13.68 -2.39 -2.42
C SER A 63 14.33 -1.17 -3.06
N PHE A 64 14.19 0.00 -2.46
CA PHE A 64 14.79 1.25 -2.94
C PHE A 64 16.00 1.62 -2.09
N GLU A 65 17.16 1.76 -2.71
CA GLU A 65 18.41 2.17 -2.06
C GLU A 65 19.03 3.41 -2.72
N LYS A 66 18.83 3.57 -4.02
CA LYS A 66 19.46 4.58 -4.85
C LYS A 66 18.43 5.35 -5.67
N GLU A 67 18.84 6.51 -6.16
CA GLU A 67 18.01 7.32 -7.04
C GLU A 67 17.66 6.60 -8.36
N GLU A 68 18.57 5.77 -8.88
CA GLU A 68 18.37 5.00 -10.11
C GLU A 68 17.27 3.94 -9.99
N ASP A 69 16.83 3.61 -8.76
CA ASP A 69 15.72 2.69 -8.53
C ASP A 69 14.36 3.35 -8.86
N ILE A 70 14.32 4.67 -8.99
CA ILE A 70 13.14 5.41 -9.42
C ILE A 70 13.07 5.39 -10.94
N ALA A 71 12.08 4.70 -11.50
CA ALA A 71 11.89 4.62 -12.95
C ALA A 71 11.52 5.98 -13.57
N ASN A 72 10.75 6.80 -12.85
CA ASN A 72 10.37 8.16 -13.25
C ASN A 72 9.91 8.95 -12.01
N SER A 73 10.29 10.23 -11.95
CA SER A 73 9.89 11.15 -10.89
C SER A 73 9.03 12.32 -11.39
N ARG A 74 8.83 12.44 -12.72
CA ARG A 74 8.10 13.56 -13.33
C ARG A 74 6.63 13.24 -13.53
N THR A 75 5.79 14.05 -12.95
CA THR A 75 4.33 14.00 -13.13
C THR A 75 3.89 14.48 -14.52
N VAL A 76 2.62 14.29 -14.85
CA VAL A 76 2.04 14.67 -16.15
C VAL A 76 2.15 16.17 -16.42
N ASP A 77 2.10 17.00 -15.39
CA ASP A 77 2.28 18.46 -15.47
C ASP A 77 3.75 18.90 -15.57
N GLY A 78 4.69 17.96 -15.61
CA GLY A 78 6.13 18.21 -15.73
C GLY A 78 6.84 18.49 -14.40
N THR A 79 6.14 18.43 -13.28
CA THR A 79 6.73 18.59 -11.95
C THR A 79 7.66 17.42 -11.61
N ASP A 80 8.89 17.70 -11.22
CA ASP A 80 9.81 16.69 -10.71
C ASP A 80 9.61 16.50 -9.21
N LEU A 81 8.97 15.38 -8.84
CA LEU A 81 8.67 15.05 -7.45
C LEU A 81 9.93 14.83 -6.63
N LEU A 82 10.98 14.28 -7.23
CA LEU A 82 12.24 14.02 -6.53
C LEU A 82 12.92 15.35 -6.17
N GLU A 83 13.09 16.25 -7.15
CA GLU A 83 13.70 17.55 -6.93
C GLU A 83 12.96 18.35 -5.86
N GLN A 84 11.63 18.41 -5.96
CA GLN A 84 10.82 19.11 -4.97
C GLN A 84 10.90 18.49 -3.58
N SER A 85 10.86 17.17 -3.48
CA SER A 85 10.92 16.47 -2.19
C SER A 85 12.28 16.67 -1.51
N LEU A 86 13.38 16.62 -2.27
CA LEU A 86 14.72 16.88 -1.74
C LEU A 86 14.88 18.33 -1.27
N LYS A 87 14.27 19.28 -1.99
CA LYS A 87 14.24 20.68 -1.56
C LYS A 87 13.49 20.83 -0.23
N TYR A 88 12.25 20.31 -0.13
CA TYR A 88 11.49 20.38 1.11
C TYR A 88 12.18 19.65 2.27
N ARG A 89 12.81 18.51 2.02
CA ARG A 89 13.60 17.77 3.01
C ARG A 89 14.70 18.67 3.61
N LYS A 90 15.41 19.43 2.77
CA LYS A 90 16.42 20.38 3.21
C LYS A 90 15.82 21.58 3.93
N ASP A 91 14.76 22.19 3.39
CA ASP A 91 14.11 23.36 3.97
C ASP A 91 13.51 23.07 5.37
N LEU A 92 13.10 21.80 5.61
CA LEU A 92 12.56 21.34 6.90
C LEU A 92 13.63 20.82 7.86
N GLY A 93 14.90 20.73 7.44
CA GLY A 93 15.99 20.20 8.26
C GLY A 93 15.89 18.68 8.51
N TRP A 94 15.28 17.92 7.60
CA TRP A 94 15.08 16.44 7.71
C TRP A 94 16.15 15.66 6.96
N GLU A 95 17.36 16.18 6.87
CA GLU A 95 18.45 15.59 6.08
C GLU A 95 18.95 14.24 6.62
N ASP A 96 18.63 13.89 7.85
CA ASP A 96 18.94 12.62 8.51
C ASP A 96 17.92 11.49 8.20
N THR A 97 16.81 11.79 7.48
CA THR A 97 15.80 10.77 7.12
C THR A 97 16.33 9.83 6.03
N ASN A 98 15.74 8.62 5.94
CA ASN A 98 16.15 7.61 4.97
C ASN A 98 15.78 8.00 3.54
N LEU A 99 16.76 8.05 2.65
CA LEU A 99 16.55 8.40 1.24
C LEU A 99 15.85 7.29 0.46
N GLY A 100 16.14 6.01 0.74
CA GLY A 100 15.48 4.89 0.08
C GLY A 100 13.96 4.90 0.33
N GLU A 101 13.53 5.20 1.56
CA GLU A 101 12.12 5.38 1.87
C GLU A 101 11.49 6.53 1.07
N LEU A 102 12.18 7.67 0.94
CA LEU A 102 11.74 8.79 0.13
C LEU A 102 11.59 8.38 -1.34
N TYR A 103 12.56 7.68 -1.89
CA TYR A 103 12.52 7.18 -3.27
C TYR A 103 11.35 6.23 -3.51
N ALA A 104 11.08 5.33 -2.57
CA ALA A 104 9.93 4.44 -2.62
C ALA A 104 8.60 5.21 -2.64
N PHE A 105 8.45 6.23 -1.79
CA PHE A 105 7.24 7.06 -1.75
C PHE A 105 7.05 7.87 -3.02
N ILE A 106 8.12 8.42 -3.60
CA ILE A 106 8.07 9.14 -4.88
C ILE A 106 7.63 8.19 -6.01
N SER A 107 8.22 7.00 -6.08
CA SER A 107 7.86 5.99 -7.06
C SER A 107 6.39 5.55 -6.93
N PHE A 108 5.91 5.40 -5.70
CA PHE A 108 4.51 5.08 -5.42
C PHE A 108 3.57 6.21 -5.84
N ALA A 109 3.87 7.46 -5.45
CA ALA A 109 3.06 8.63 -5.79
C ALA A 109 2.98 8.87 -7.30
N TYR A 110 4.09 8.63 -8.00
CA TYR A 110 4.12 8.69 -9.45
C TYR A 110 3.22 7.62 -10.11
N SER A 111 3.26 6.40 -9.57
CA SER A 111 2.50 5.27 -10.13
C SER A 111 0.99 5.35 -9.85
N TYR A 112 0.60 6.03 -8.79
CA TYR A 112 -0.78 6.14 -8.33
C TYR A 112 -1.14 7.60 -8.01
N PRO A 113 -1.14 8.50 -9.03
CA PRO A 113 -1.55 9.88 -8.84
C PRO A 113 -3.04 9.92 -8.48
N THR A 114 -3.41 10.63 -7.42
CA THR A 114 -4.80 10.86 -6.98
C THR A 114 -5.36 12.14 -7.53
#